data_298f4f0247402c0399e4ef30df1ce93b
#
_entry.id   298f4f0247402c0399e4ef30df1ce93b
#
_cell.length_a   1.000
_cell.length_b   1.000
_cell.length_c   1.000
_cell.angle_alpha   90.00
_cell.angle_beta   90.00
_cell.angle_gamma   90.00
#
_symmetry.space_group_name_H-M   'P 1'
#
loop_
_entity.id
_entity.type
_entity.pdbx_description
1 polymer ?
#
loop_
_entity_poly.entity_id
_entity_poly.type
_entity_poly.pdbx_seq_one_letter_code
_entity_poly.pdbx_strand_id
1 'polypeptide(L)'
;MYLKKPENTNNGEGYIMKKLMIMGAGIYQVPLIKKAKEMGIFTIAVSIPGNYPGFAVADEVCHINTVDYEAVLKVAGEKQVDGIVTAGTDVAVITIGKVCDELGLKGLSFEAAKIASDKMLMKERYEACGVRTARFRKVRFDQDLQEAIKDLEYPLIFKAVDSSGSRGITRVNAPDHIEAAVNAVKKTTRKDYYIVEEFIIGEEFGAQAFVYDGKLQFVLPHGDYVFVGDTGVPVGHFAPYELSEEILQDVYDQTEKAVKAMKLDNCAINADFIMKDNQTYVLEIGGRSGATCLAELVSIYYGYDYYEKIIQAALGETPEFPQDKAVPNASKLLMSDRDGIIRSMSDNNEKNDNIYEVMFDYRVGEAVKKFHVGPNRIGHVITKGSTLKEATQTLEEALKNIEIRVE
;
A
#
# COMPACT_ATOMS: atom_id res chain seq x y z
N MET A 1 -4.57 39.43 -11.16
CA MET A 1 -4.12 39.11 -12.52
C MET A 1 -5.05 38.02 -13.03
N TYR A 2 -5.95 38.31 -13.94
CA TYR A 2 -7.03 37.40 -14.37
C TYR A 2 -6.47 36.25 -15.19
N LEU A 3 -6.67 34.99 -14.74
CA LEU A 3 -6.36 33.82 -15.53
C LEU A 3 -7.37 33.67 -16.67
N LYS A 4 -6.89 33.71 -17.91
CA LYS A 4 -7.68 33.42 -19.11
C LYS A 4 -8.19 31.98 -19.08
N LYS A 5 -9.50 31.79 -19.29
CA LYS A 5 -10.09 30.50 -19.63
C LYS A 5 -9.50 30.02 -20.97
N PRO A 6 -9.22 28.71 -21.14
CA PRO A 6 -8.83 28.16 -22.43
C PRO A 6 -10.00 28.28 -23.41
N GLU A 7 -9.71 28.72 -24.64
CA GLU A 7 -10.67 28.80 -25.72
C GLU A 7 -11.13 27.41 -26.17
N ASN A 8 -12.44 27.20 -26.16
CA ASN A 8 -13.13 26.03 -26.70
C ASN A 8 -12.95 25.99 -28.23
N THR A 9 -12.15 25.01 -28.72
CA THR A 9 -12.26 24.58 -30.13
C THR A 9 -13.22 23.41 -30.20
N ASN A 10 -14.47 23.70 -30.52
CA ASN A 10 -15.52 22.73 -30.82
C ASN A 10 -15.16 21.89 -32.06
N ASN A 11 -14.76 20.63 -31.87
CA ASN A 11 -15.00 19.56 -32.81
C ASN A 11 -16.05 18.64 -32.16
N GLY A 12 -17.20 18.49 -32.83
CA GLY A 12 -18.44 17.95 -32.28
C GLY A 12 -18.49 16.46 -31.97
N GLU A 13 -17.53 15.93 -31.21
CA GLU A 13 -17.65 14.69 -30.46
C GLU A 13 -17.88 15.07 -29.01
N GLY A 14 -19.05 14.74 -28.48
CA GLY A 14 -19.38 14.98 -27.06
C GLY A 14 -18.30 14.34 -26.19
N TYR A 15 -17.59 15.14 -25.40
CA TYR A 15 -16.59 14.68 -24.46
C TYR A 15 -17.28 13.77 -23.42
N ILE A 16 -17.19 12.44 -23.61
CA ILE A 16 -17.72 11.49 -22.65
C ILE A 16 -16.76 11.47 -21.47
N MET A 17 -17.22 11.99 -20.34
CA MET A 17 -16.44 12.01 -19.10
C MET A 17 -16.20 10.58 -18.63
N LYS A 18 -14.93 10.16 -18.52
CA LYS A 18 -14.55 8.86 -17.99
C LYS A 18 -14.98 8.73 -16.52
N LYS A 19 -15.37 7.53 -16.13
CA LYS A 19 -15.82 7.18 -14.77
C LYS A 19 -14.86 6.19 -14.13
N LEU A 20 -14.32 6.55 -12.98
CA LEU A 20 -13.41 5.70 -12.21
C LEU A 20 -14.07 5.28 -10.89
N MET A 21 -14.18 3.98 -10.69
CA MET A 21 -14.61 3.42 -9.41
C MET A 21 -13.41 3.24 -8.49
N ILE A 22 -13.47 3.86 -7.31
CA ILE A 22 -12.40 3.81 -6.32
C ILE A 22 -12.85 2.99 -5.12
N MET A 23 -12.17 1.87 -4.89
CA MET A 23 -12.49 0.92 -3.85
C MET A 23 -11.86 1.32 -2.53
N GLY A 24 -12.72 1.67 -1.58
CA GLY A 24 -12.38 2.31 -0.31
C GLY A 24 -12.62 3.82 -0.35
N ALA A 25 -12.90 4.39 0.83
CA ALA A 25 -13.11 5.82 1.02
C ALA A 25 -12.33 6.36 2.25
N GLY A 26 -11.38 5.58 2.76
CA GLY A 26 -10.53 5.96 3.88
C GLY A 26 -9.49 7.00 3.51
N ILE A 27 -8.68 7.36 4.49
CA ILE A 27 -7.66 8.42 4.38
C ILE A 27 -6.65 8.15 3.25
N TYR A 28 -6.32 6.88 2.98
CA TYR A 28 -5.36 6.51 1.94
C TYR A 28 -5.92 6.60 0.51
N GLN A 29 -7.24 6.62 0.33
CA GLN A 29 -7.87 6.78 -0.98
C GLN A 29 -8.15 8.24 -1.32
N VAL A 30 -8.13 9.15 -0.35
CA VAL A 30 -8.40 10.58 -0.57
C VAL A 30 -7.48 11.20 -1.63
N PRO A 31 -6.14 10.99 -1.61
CA PRO A 31 -5.26 11.55 -2.65
C PRO A 31 -5.60 11.02 -4.05
N LEU A 32 -5.88 9.73 -4.19
CA LEU A 32 -6.28 9.10 -5.45
C LEU A 32 -7.60 9.69 -6.00
N ILE A 33 -8.62 9.89 -5.12
CA ILE A 33 -9.90 10.52 -5.50
C ILE A 33 -9.67 11.95 -5.98
N LYS A 34 -8.89 12.73 -5.23
CA LYS A 34 -8.57 14.13 -5.59
C LYS A 34 -7.86 14.20 -6.94
N LYS A 35 -6.84 13.33 -7.17
CA LYS A 35 -6.11 13.30 -8.42
C LYS A 35 -7.02 12.94 -9.61
N ALA A 36 -7.89 11.95 -9.48
CA ALA A 36 -8.84 11.61 -10.53
C ALA A 36 -9.76 12.81 -10.89
N LYS A 37 -10.22 13.55 -9.89
CA LYS A 37 -11.00 14.78 -10.12
C LYS A 37 -10.20 15.88 -10.80
N GLU A 38 -8.94 16.09 -10.42
CA GLU A 38 -8.04 17.04 -11.08
C GLU A 38 -7.83 16.70 -12.57
N MET A 39 -7.84 15.39 -12.90
CA MET A 39 -7.78 14.88 -14.27
C MET A 39 -9.13 15.00 -15.03
N GLY A 40 -10.18 15.51 -14.41
CA GLY A 40 -11.51 15.66 -15.03
C GLY A 40 -12.30 14.33 -15.11
N ILE A 41 -11.99 13.36 -14.27
CA ILE A 41 -12.61 12.04 -14.24
C ILE A 41 -13.71 12.03 -13.18
N PHE A 42 -14.88 11.47 -13.52
CA PHE A 42 -15.98 11.27 -12.57
C PHE A 42 -15.65 10.14 -11.60
N THR A 43 -15.65 10.45 -10.32
CA THR A 43 -15.21 9.53 -9.26
C THR A 43 -16.37 8.91 -8.51
N ILE A 44 -16.35 7.58 -8.37
CA ILE A 44 -17.33 6.79 -7.62
C ILE A 44 -16.62 6.09 -6.49
N ALA A 45 -16.79 6.57 -5.24
CA ALA A 45 -16.19 5.94 -4.07
C ALA A 45 -17.09 4.81 -3.52
N VAL A 46 -16.50 3.63 -3.32
CA VAL A 46 -17.21 2.45 -2.81
C VAL A 46 -16.64 2.04 -1.46
N SER A 47 -17.44 2.08 -0.40
CA SER A 47 -17.10 1.57 0.93
C SER A 47 -18.36 1.26 1.73
N ILE A 48 -18.20 0.55 2.84
CA ILE A 48 -19.30 0.38 3.81
C ILE A 48 -19.77 1.73 4.34
N PRO A 49 -21.02 1.85 4.84
CA PRO A 49 -21.47 3.07 5.51
C PRO A 49 -20.54 3.46 6.67
N GLY A 50 -20.25 4.75 6.80
CA GLY A 50 -19.39 5.29 7.84
C GLY A 50 -18.93 6.71 7.57
N ASN A 51 -18.20 7.30 8.50
CA ASN A 51 -17.64 8.64 8.35
C ASN A 51 -16.24 8.54 7.68
N TYR A 52 -16.23 8.27 6.39
CA TYR A 52 -14.98 8.18 5.61
C TYR A 52 -14.70 9.47 4.86
N PRO A 53 -13.48 10.03 4.95
CA PRO A 53 -13.14 11.31 4.32
C PRO A 53 -13.26 11.29 2.79
N GLY A 54 -13.07 10.14 2.15
CA GLY A 54 -13.22 9.98 0.71
C GLY A 54 -14.64 10.24 0.20
N PHE A 55 -15.67 10.02 1.04
CA PHE A 55 -17.05 10.31 0.66
C PHE A 55 -17.32 11.81 0.46
N ALA A 56 -16.60 12.67 1.19
CA ALA A 56 -16.76 14.11 1.06
C ALA A 56 -16.10 14.68 -0.20
N VAL A 57 -15.20 13.94 -0.84
CA VAL A 57 -14.45 14.41 -2.02
C VAL A 57 -14.87 13.75 -3.33
N ALA A 58 -15.43 12.53 -3.30
CA ALA A 58 -15.93 11.84 -4.48
C ALA A 58 -17.17 12.54 -5.08
N ASP A 59 -17.40 12.35 -6.39
CA ASP A 59 -18.58 12.87 -7.07
C ASP A 59 -19.82 12.02 -6.74
N GLU A 60 -19.63 10.71 -6.57
CA GLU A 60 -20.68 9.78 -6.19
C GLU A 60 -20.18 8.79 -5.14
N VAL A 61 -21.10 8.35 -4.28
CA VAL A 61 -20.83 7.40 -3.18
C VAL A 61 -21.72 6.17 -3.30
N CYS A 62 -21.12 4.98 -3.23
CA CYS A 62 -21.83 3.71 -3.17
C CYS A 62 -21.53 3.02 -1.83
N HIS A 63 -22.54 2.86 -1.00
CA HIS A 63 -22.42 2.17 0.29
C HIS A 63 -22.49 0.65 0.11
N ILE A 64 -21.37 0.07 -0.32
CA ILE A 64 -21.24 -1.37 -0.58
C ILE A 64 -19.97 -1.85 0.13
N ASN A 65 -20.02 -3.05 0.72
CA ASN A 65 -18.81 -3.67 1.25
C ASN A 65 -17.86 -4.01 0.09
N THR A 66 -16.63 -3.54 0.15
CA THR A 66 -15.62 -3.74 -0.90
C THR A 66 -15.24 -5.19 -1.16
N VAL A 67 -15.59 -6.13 -0.27
CA VAL A 67 -15.40 -7.57 -0.47
C VAL A 67 -16.64 -8.28 -1.08
N ASP A 68 -17.77 -7.57 -1.21
CA ASP A 68 -18.96 -8.06 -1.88
C ASP A 68 -18.83 -7.82 -3.39
N TYR A 69 -18.12 -8.72 -4.05
CA TYR A 69 -17.81 -8.55 -5.48
C TYR A 69 -19.06 -8.58 -6.37
N GLU A 70 -20.13 -9.31 -5.99
CA GLU A 70 -21.36 -9.37 -6.78
C GLU A 70 -22.07 -8.01 -6.79
N ALA A 71 -22.20 -7.38 -5.60
CA ALA A 71 -22.80 -6.07 -5.49
C ALA A 71 -21.95 -4.99 -6.19
N VAL A 72 -20.62 -5.05 -6.06
CA VAL A 72 -19.70 -4.12 -6.73
C VAL A 72 -19.75 -4.29 -8.24
N LEU A 73 -19.67 -5.53 -8.76
CA LEU A 73 -19.75 -5.83 -10.18
C LEU A 73 -21.05 -5.31 -10.80
N LYS A 74 -22.20 -5.56 -10.13
CA LYS A 74 -23.49 -5.05 -10.58
C LYS A 74 -23.49 -3.53 -10.73
N VAL A 75 -23.06 -2.81 -9.70
CA VAL A 75 -23.04 -1.33 -9.73
C VAL A 75 -22.02 -0.81 -10.73
N ALA A 76 -20.86 -1.44 -10.87
CA ALA A 76 -19.86 -1.08 -11.86
C ALA A 76 -20.42 -1.18 -13.29
N GLY A 77 -21.14 -2.26 -13.60
CA GLY A 77 -21.81 -2.45 -14.89
C GLY A 77 -22.95 -1.46 -15.12
N GLU A 78 -23.84 -1.24 -14.13
CA GLU A 78 -24.95 -0.27 -14.22
C GLU A 78 -24.44 1.17 -14.47
N LYS A 79 -23.33 1.55 -13.83
CA LYS A 79 -22.72 2.86 -13.99
C LYS A 79 -21.81 2.99 -15.20
N GLN A 80 -21.51 1.88 -15.86
CA GLN A 80 -20.62 1.83 -17.02
C GLN A 80 -19.28 2.49 -16.69
N VAL A 81 -18.59 1.99 -15.67
CA VAL A 81 -17.28 2.52 -15.25
C VAL A 81 -16.21 2.17 -16.29
N ASP A 82 -15.28 3.08 -16.54
CA ASP A 82 -14.15 2.88 -17.44
C ASP A 82 -12.93 2.25 -16.76
N GLY A 83 -12.91 2.25 -15.43
CA GLY A 83 -11.85 1.65 -14.64
C GLY A 83 -12.24 1.47 -13.18
N ILE A 84 -11.51 0.59 -12.49
CA ILE A 84 -11.66 0.31 -11.07
C ILE A 84 -10.29 0.18 -10.42
N VAL A 85 -10.10 0.81 -9.24
CA VAL A 85 -8.77 0.91 -8.61
C VAL A 85 -8.87 1.12 -7.10
N THR A 86 -7.77 0.89 -6.40
CA THR A 86 -7.59 1.28 -4.98
C THR A 86 -6.16 1.75 -4.73
N ALA A 87 -5.93 2.36 -3.56
CA ALA A 87 -4.62 2.68 -3.01
C ALA A 87 -4.57 2.34 -1.52
N GLY A 88 -3.43 1.87 -1.02
CA GLY A 88 -3.17 1.69 0.40
C GLY A 88 -4.03 0.65 1.13
N THR A 89 -4.70 -0.27 0.42
CA THR A 89 -5.49 -1.35 1.05
C THR A 89 -5.53 -2.62 0.20
N ASP A 90 -5.42 -3.78 0.83
CA ASP A 90 -5.47 -5.10 0.17
C ASP A 90 -6.89 -5.66 0.11
N VAL A 91 -7.78 -5.18 0.97
CA VAL A 91 -9.12 -5.75 1.17
C VAL A 91 -9.96 -5.81 -0.11
N ALA A 92 -9.78 -4.83 -1.00
CA ALA A 92 -10.55 -4.71 -2.23
C ALA A 92 -9.92 -5.40 -3.45
N VAL A 93 -8.68 -5.89 -3.35
CA VAL A 93 -7.88 -6.38 -4.49
C VAL A 93 -8.58 -7.53 -5.23
N ILE A 94 -9.15 -8.50 -4.50
CA ILE A 94 -9.90 -9.63 -5.09
C ILE A 94 -11.11 -9.13 -5.89
N THR A 95 -11.87 -8.19 -5.32
CA THR A 95 -13.06 -7.61 -5.98
C THR A 95 -12.66 -6.84 -7.24
N ILE A 96 -11.57 -6.06 -7.18
CA ILE A 96 -11.04 -5.34 -8.35
C ILE A 96 -10.71 -6.32 -9.47
N GLY A 97 -9.94 -7.37 -9.19
CA GLY A 97 -9.58 -8.37 -10.19
C GLY A 97 -10.79 -9.05 -10.81
N LYS A 98 -11.81 -9.39 -9.99
CA LYS A 98 -13.06 -9.99 -10.49
C LYS A 98 -13.82 -9.05 -11.40
N VAL A 99 -13.95 -7.78 -11.04
CA VAL A 99 -14.65 -6.77 -11.85
C VAL A 99 -13.90 -6.49 -13.14
N CYS A 100 -12.57 -6.42 -13.10
CA CYS A 100 -11.75 -6.24 -14.31
C CYS A 100 -11.99 -7.39 -15.32
N ASP A 101 -11.94 -8.64 -14.87
CA ASP A 101 -12.14 -9.79 -15.74
C ASP A 101 -13.57 -9.84 -16.33
N GLU A 102 -14.60 -9.61 -15.52
CA GLU A 102 -15.99 -9.69 -15.94
C GLU A 102 -16.45 -8.56 -16.88
N LEU A 103 -15.90 -7.35 -16.69
CA LEU A 103 -16.25 -6.18 -17.50
C LEU A 103 -15.23 -5.88 -18.61
N GLY A 104 -14.13 -6.65 -18.70
CA GLY A 104 -13.07 -6.42 -19.67
C GLY A 104 -12.30 -5.13 -19.42
N LEU A 105 -12.20 -4.69 -18.17
CA LEU A 105 -11.46 -3.50 -17.79
C LEU A 105 -9.95 -3.78 -17.67
N LYS A 106 -9.13 -2.75 -17.88
CA LYS A 106 -7.69 -2.84 -17.65
C LYS A 106 -7.43 -2.89 -16.13
N GLY A 107 -6.53 -3.78 -15.70
CA GLY A 107 -6.20 -3.96 -14.27
C GLY A 107 -5.63 -5.35 -14.03
N LEU A 108 -5.43 -5.71 -12.75
CA LEU A 108 -5.00 -7.07 -12.42
C LEU A 108 -6.14 -8.06 -12.62
N SER A 109 -5.79 -9.29 -13.05
CA SER A 109 -6.78 -10.37 -13.21
C SER A 109 -7.26 -10.91 -11.86
N PHE A 110 -8.41 -11.59 -11.87
CA PHE A 110 -8.93 -12.27 -10.67
C PHE A 110 -7.97 -13.36 -10.15
N GLU A 111 -7.28 -14.07 -11.06
CA GLU A 111 -6.27 -15.05 -10.68
C GLU A 111 -5.10 -14.39 -9.92
N ALA A 112 -4.55 -13.32 -10.48
CA ALA A 112 -3.48 -12.55 -9.84
C ALA A 112 -3.91 -11.97 -8.49
N ALA A 113 -5.13 -11.42 -8.42
CA ALA A 113 -5.72 -10.88 -7.21
C ALA A 113 -5.85 -11.94 -6.09
N LYS A 114 -6.27 -13.15 -6.42
CA LYS A 114 -6.33 -14.28 -5.46
C LYS A 114 -4.94 -14.66 -4.93
N ILE A 115 -3.95 -14.71 -5.80
CA ILE A 115 -2.58 -15.03 -5.39
C ILE A 115 -2.04 -13.94 -4.47
N ALA A 116 -2.23 -12.66 -4.83
CA ALA A 116 -1.78 -11.53 -4.02
C ALA A 116 -2.50 -11.40 -2.66
N SER A 117 -3.66 -12.03 -2.50
CA SER A 117 -4.47 -11.94 -1.27
C SER A 117 -4.39 -13.19 -0.37
N ASP A 118 -3.59 -14.20 -0.74
CA ASP A 118 -3.38 -15.42 0.04
C ASP A 118 -1.89 -15.76 0.10
N LYS A 119 -1.29 -15.59 1.27
CA LYS A 119 0.15 -15.80 1.49
C LYS A 119 0.60 -17.22 1.11
N MET A 120 -0.27 -18.22 1.27
CA MET A 120 0.09 -19.58 0.90
C MET A 120 0.16 -19.75 -0.61
N LEU A 121 -0.87 -19.28 -1.34
CA LEU A 121 -0.86 -19.31 -2.80
C LEU A 121 0.33 -18.52 -3.36
N MET A 122 0.64 -17.38 -2.77
CA MET A 122 1.80 -16.57 -3.13
C MET A 122 3.11 -17.35 -2.99
N LYS A 123 3.33 -17.99 -1.84
CA LYS A 123 4.54 -18.78 -1.58
C LYS A 123 4.67 -20.00 -2.48
N GLU A 124 3.57 -20.70 -2.74
CA GLU A 124 3.53 -21.83 -3.70
C GLU A 124 3.96 -21.37 -5.11
N ARG A 125 3.53 -20.17 -5.54
CA ARG A 125 3.94 -19.58 -6.82
C ARG A 125 5.41 -19.16 -6.80
N TYR A 126 5.90 -18.59 -5.69
CA TYR A 126 7.31 -18.24 -5.53
C TYR A 126 8.21 -19.46 -5.67
N GLU A 127 7.91 -20.54 -4.93
CA GLU A 127 8.67 -21.78 -4.99
C GLU A 127 8.68 -22.37 -6.40
N ALA A 128 7.51 -22.47 -7.04
CA ALA A 128 7.36 -23.02 -8.41
C ALA A 128 8.12 -22.22 -9.49
N CYS A 129 8.36 -20.93 -9.27
CA CYS A 129 9.00 -20.03 -10.23
C CYS A 129 10.43 -19.59 -9.83
N GLY A 130 10.96 -20.16 -8.74
CA GLY A 130 12.34 -19.87 -8.29
C GLY A 130 12.53 -18.44 -7.74
N VAL A 131 11.50 -17.86 -7.17
CA VAL A 131 11.59 -16.63 -6.37
C VAL A 131 12.19 -16.96 -5.02
N ARG A 132 13.21 -16.22 -4.62
CA ARG A 132 13.87 -16.44 -3.32
C ARG A 132 12.97 -15.94 -2.20
N THR A 133 12.57 -16.85 -1.29
CA THR A 133 11.70 -16.57 -0.15
C THR A 133 12.05 -17.48 1.02
N ALA A 134 11.50 -17.24 2.22
CA ALA A 134 11.68 -18.10 3.36
C ALA A 134 11.16 -19.52 3.08
N ARG A 135 11.83 -20.54 3.62
CA ARG A 135 11.28 -21.91 3.65
C ARG A 135 9.96 -21.89 4.42
N PHE A 136 8.95 -22.62 3.94
CA PHE A 136 7.61 -22.55 4.50
C PHE A 136 6.90 -23.89 4.47
N ARG A 137 5.84 -24.02 5.28
CA ARG A 137 4.90 -25.14 5.24
C ARG A 137 3.48 -24.64 5.38
N LYS A 138 2.57 -25.24 4.60
CA LYS A 138 1.13 -25.13 4.81
C LYS A 138 0.74 -26.07 5.94
N VAL A 139 0.03 -25.58 6.93
CA VAL A 139 -0.42 -26.36 8.07
C VAL A 139 -1.92 -26.22 8.23
N ARG A 140 -2.65 -27.32 8.27
CA ARG A 140 -4.07 -27.34 8.59
C ARG A 140 -4.26 -27.43 10.10
N PHE A 141 -5.37 -26.90 10.60
CA PHE A 141 -5.65 -26.95 12.05
C PHE A 141 -5.94 -28.36 12.58
N ASP A 142 -6.26 -29.31 11.70
CA ASP A 142 -6.52 -30.72 12.01
C ASP A 142 -5.31 -31.64 11.75
N GLN A 143 -4.17 -31.09 11.36
CA GLN A 143 -2.93 -31.81 11.03
C GLN A 143 -2.02 -31.89 12.23
N ASP A 144 -1.18 -32.96 12.29
CA ASP A 144 -0.06 -33.03 13.23
C ASP A 144 0.96 -31.93 12.87
N LEU A 145 1.02 -30.93 13.72
CA LEU A 145 1.87 -29.76 13.50
C LEU A 145 3.35 -30.12 13.59
N GLN A 146 3.74 -30.99 14.56
CA GLN A 146 5.15 -31.34 14.76
C GLN A 146 5.70 -32.07 13.54
N GLU A 147 4.92 -32.98 12.97
CA GLU A 147 5.30 -33.66 11.73
C GLU A 147 5.31 -32.68 10.53
N ALA A 148 4.37 -31.74 10.48
CA ALA A 148 4.28 -30.76 9.37
C ALA A 148 5.49 -29.80 9.29
N ILE A 149 6.09 -29.45 10.41
CA ILE A 149 7.19 -28.47 10.49
C ILE A 149 8.54 -29.08 10.87
N LYS A 150 8.67 -30.41 10.92
CA LYS A 150 9.86 -31.14 11.41
C LYS A 150 11.17 -30.78 10.70
N ASP A 151 11.07 -30.28 9.46
CA ASP A 151 12.19 -29.91 8.61
C ASP A 151 12.45 -28.40 8.56
N LEU A 152 11.70 -27.61 9.33
CA LEU A 152 11.92 -26.16 9.48
C LEU A 152 12.79 -25.90 10.72
N GLU A 153 13.64 -24.85 10.61
CA GLU A 153 14.55 -24.43 11.67
C GLU A 153 14.03 -23.21 12.43
N TYR A 154 14.15 -23.23 13.76
CA TYR A 154 13.80 -22.08 14.60
C TYR A 154 14.82 -20.92 14.44
N PRO A 155 14.39 -19.66 14.58
CA PRO A 155 13.02 -19.22 14.91
C PRO A 155 12.03 -19.42 13.74
N LEU A 156 10.76 -19.66 14.08
CA LEU A 156 9.68 -19.79 13.10
C LEU A 156 8.73 -18.58 13.16
N ILE A 157 8.03 -18.32 12.06
CA ILE A 157 6.92 -17.37 12.01
C ILE A 157 5.65 -18.10 11.62
N PHE A 158 4.61 -17.92 12.44
CA PHE A 158 3.25 -18.38 12.19
C PHE A 158 2.44 -17.21 11.64
N LYS A 159 1.78 -17.38 10.48
CA LYS A 159 1.02 -16.31 9.82
C LYS A 159 -0.36 -16.76 9.40
N ALA A 160 -1.37 -15.92 9.66
CA ALA A 160 -2.65 -15.99 8.95
C ALA A 160 -2.43 -15.67 7.46
N VAL A 161 -3.02 -16.48 6.56
CA VAL A 161 -2.77 -16.37 5.12
C VAL A 161 -3.59 -15.27 4.43
N ASP A 162 -4.69 -14.85 5.04
CA ASP A 162 -5.70 -13.93 4.53
C ASP A 162 -5.79 -12.63 5.36
N SER A 163 -4.68 -12.23 5.99
CA SER A 163 -4.59 -11.03 6.82
C SER A 163 -3.48 -10.10 6.35
N SER A 164 -3.66 -8.79 6.52
CA SER A 164 -2.70 -7.72 6.24
C SER A 164 -2.43 -6.85 7.47
N GLY A 165 -1.40 -5.98 7.41
CA GLY A 165 -1.06 -5.06 8.48
C GLY A 165 -0.55 -5.78 9.74
N SER A 166 0.33 -6.74 9.60
CA SER A 166 1.00 -7.51 10.67
C SER A 166 0.06 -8.27 11.63
N ARG A 167 -1.24 -8.40 11.30
CA ARG A 167 -2.22 -9.13 12.13
C ARG A 167 -2.09 -10.63 11.94
N GLY A 168 -2.12 -11.38 13.05
CA GLY A 168 -2.01 -12.85 13.03
C GLY A 168 -0.63 -13.33 12.60
N ILE A 169 0.41 -12.56 12.89
CA ILE A 169 1.82 -12.91 12.71
C ILE A 169 2.43 -13.10 14.11
N THR A 170 3.05 -14.24 14.34
CA THR A 170 3.70 -14.54 15.63
C THR A 170 5.04 -15.22 15.39
N ARG A 171 6.12 -14.62 15.93
CA ARG A 171 7.44 -15.23 15.95
C ARG A 171 7.53 -16.21 17.11
N VAL A 172 8.03 -17.40 16.84
CA VAL A 172 8.21 -18.51 17.77
C VAL A 172 9.69 -18.87 17.80
N ASN A 173 10.34 -18.62 18.93
CA ASN A 173 11.77 -18.88 19.10
C ASN A 173 12.07 -20.31 19.57
N ALA A 174 11.09 -20.97 20.19
CA ALA A 174 11.23 -22.33 20.74
C ALA A 174 9.84 -23.01 20.77
N PRO A 175 9.79 -24.37 20.83
CA PRO A 175 8.56 -25.15 20.81
C PRO A 175 7.50 -24.74 21.83
N ASP A 176 7.91 -24.27 23.01
CA ASP A 176 7.04 -23.89 24.13
C ASP A 176 6.02 -22.79 23.79
N HIS A 177 6.30 -21.97 22.74
CA HIS A 177 5.45 -20.85 22.33
C HIS A 177 4.52 -21.19 21.16
N ILE A 178 4.57 -22.41 20.63
CA ILE A 178 3.79 -22.81 19.45
C ILE A 178 2.28 -22.68 19.68
N GLU A 179 1.77 -23.16 20.82
CA GLU A 179 0.35 -23.17 21.12
C GLU A 179 -0.25 -21.74 21.11
N ALA A 180 0.48 -20.79 21.69
CA ALA A 180 0.07 -19.40 21.70
C ALA A 180 0.02 -18.82 20.27
N ALA A 181 1.01 -19.16 19.42
CA ALA A 181 1.06 -18.71 18.02
C ALA A 181 -0.08 -19.31 17.19
N VAL A 182 -0.37 -20.59 17.31
CA VAL A 182 -1.51 -21.25 16.64
C VAL A 182 -2.84 -20.61 17.05
N ASN A 183 -3.01 -20.32 18.33
CA ASN A 183 -4.22 -19.67 18.85
C ASN A 183 -4.38 -18.24 18.31
N ALA A 184 -3.29 -17.48 18.17
CA ALA A 184 -3.29 -16.15 17.57
C ALA A 184 -3.70 -16.18 16.09
N VAL A 185 -3.12 -17.10 15.32
CA VAL A 185 -3.47 -17.30 13.91
C VAL A 185 -4.93 -17.71 13.77
N LYS A 186 -5.41 -18.68 14.58
CA LYS A 186 -6.80 -19.18 14.54
C LYS A 186 -7.85 -18.10 14.81
N LYS A 187 -7.51 -17.09 15.61
CA LYS A 187 -8.39 -15.94 15.86
C LYS A 187 -8.44 -14.95 14.70
N THR A 188 -7.48 -15.01 13.79
CA THR A 188 -7.30 -14.01 12.73
C THR A 188 -7.75 -14.53 11.36
N THR A 189 -7.35 -15.76 10.99
CA THR A 189 -7.68 -16.33 9.67
C THR A 189 -9.12 -16.84 9.59
N ARG A 190 -9.69 -16.75 8.38
CA ARG A 190 -10.98 -17.37 8.01
C ARG A 190 -10.80 -18.73 7.29
N LYS A 191 -9.54 -19.11 7.05
CA LYS A 191 -9.18 -20.37 6.39
C LYS A 191 -9.06 -21.50 7.40
N ASP A 192 -9.10 -22.74 6.93
CA ASP A 192 -8.84 -23.95 7.71
C ASP A 192 -7.35 -24.33 7.77
N TYR A 193 -6.48 -23.43 7.27
CA TYR A 193 -5.03 -23.56 7.24
C TYR A 193 -4.34 -22.23 7.49
N TYR A 194 -3.07 -22.33 7.78
CA TYR A 194 -2.14 -21.21 7.97
C TYR A 194 -0.77 -21.58 7.41
N ILE A 195 0.16 -20.63 7.40
CA ILE A 195 1.54 -20.82 6.95
C ILE A 195 2.49 -20.71 8.13
N VAL A 196 3.50 -21.60 8.17
CA VAL A 196 4.65 -21.52 9.06
C VAL A 196 5.89 -21.34 8.19
N GLU A 197 6.71 -20.34 8.50
CA GLU A 197 7.92 -20.00 7.77
C GLU A 197 9.13 -19.98 8.71
N GLU A 198 10.31 -20.28 8.19
CA GLU A 198 11.55 -19.95 8.88
C GLU A 198 11.70 -18.42 8.99
N PHE A 199 12.07 -17.93 10.15
CA PHE A 199 12.34 -16.52 10.34
C PHE A 199 13.71 -16.16 9.79
N ILE A 200 13.76 -15.39 8.75
CA ILE A 200 15.01 -14.87 8.19
C ILE A 200 15.50 -13.74 9.09
N ILE A 201 16.71 -13.87 9.62
CA ILE A 201 17.39 -12.79 10.33
C ILE A 201 18.16 -11.97 9.30
N GLY A 202 17.77 -10.73 9.10
CA GLY A 202 18.34 -9.83 8.10
C GLY A 202 17.78 -8.42 8.23
N GLU A 203 18.11 -7.56 7.28
CA GLU A 203 17.59 -6.19 7.20
C GLU A 203 16.31 -6.18 6.40
N GLU A 204 15.21 -5.69 7.01
CA GLU A 204 13.90 -5.57 6.38
C GLU A 204 13.76 -4.22 5.68
N PHE A 205 13.24 -4.21 4.47
CA PHE A 205 12.93 -3.01 3.70
C PHE A 205 11.78 -3.30 2.74
N GLY A 206 11.13 -2.24 2.27
CA GLY A 206 10.07 -2.34 1.28
C GLY A 206 10.52 -1.88 -0.10
N ALA A 207 9.66 -2.10 -1.11
CA ALA A 207 9.81 -1.46 -2.42
C ALA A 207 8.44 -1.13 -3.01
N GLN A 208 8.34 0.01 -3.66
CA GLN A 208 7.25 0.33 -4.58
C GLN A 208 7.68 -0.01 -6.00
N ALA A 209 6.76 -0.58 -6.77
CA ALA A 209 7.00 -0.88 -8.18
C ALA A 209 5.72 -0.71 -8.99
N PHE A 210 5.83 -0.78 -10.30
CA PHE A 210 4.69 -0.81 -11.21
C PHE A 210 4.92 -1.84 -12.31
N VAL A 211 3.89 -2.60 -12.65
CA VAL A 211 3.88 -3.48 -13.82
C VAL A 211 2.78 -3.04 -14.80
N TYR A 212 3.14 -2.94 -16.07
CA TYR A 212 2.22 -2.56 -17.13
C TYR A 212 2.54 -3.30 -18.44
N ASP A 213 1.52 -3.94 -19.04
CA ASP A 213 1.66 -4.78 -20.22
C ASP A 213 2.81 -5.80 -20.09
N GLY A 214 2.83 -6.51 -18.95
CA GLY A 214 3.79 -7.56 -18.63
C GLY A 214 5.23 -7.09 -18.35
N LYS A 215 5.47 -5.78 -18.27
CA LYS A 215 6.80 -5.21 -18.02
C LYS A 215 6.84 -4.49 -16.68
N LEU A 216 7.86 -4.81 -15.89
CA LEU A 216 8.21 -4.06 -14.70
C LEU A 216 8.76 -2.70 -15.12
N GLN A 217 8.14 -1.61 -14.69
CA GLN A 217 8.45 -0.25 -15.11
C GLN A 217 9.56 0.38 -14.27
N PHE A 218 9.51 0.18 -12.96
CA PHE A 218 10.52 0.58 -11.98
C PHE A 218 10.41 -0.27 -10.73
N VAL A 219 11.45 -0.24 -9.91
CA VAL A 219 11.46 -0.71 -8.52
C VAL A 219 12.16 0.37 -7.69
N LEU A 220 11.48 0.90 -6.68
CA LEU A 220 12.01 1.89 -5.75
C LEU A 220 12.07 1.30 -4.34
N PRO A 221 13.23 0.84 -3.86
CA PRO A 221 13.40 0.44 -2.48
C PRO A 221 13.18 1.61 -1.52
N HIS A 222 12.52 1.35 -0.39
CA HIS A 222 12.28 2.31 0.68
C HIS A 222 12.50 1.68 2.04
N GLY A 223 12.87 2.48 3.02
CA GLY A 223 12.93 2.06 4.41
C GLY A 223 11.72 2.55 5.20
N ASP A 224 11.50 1.92 6.36
CA ASP A 224 10.32 2.14 7.17
C ASP A 224 10.68 2.67 8.56
N TYR A 225 9.95 3.68 9.02
CA TYR A 225 9.86 4.02 10.44
C TYR A 225 8.72 3.21 11.04
N VAL A 226 9.05 2.33 11.98
CA VAL A 226 8.07 1.42 12.60
C VAL A 226 7.58 1.97 13.93
N PHE A 227 6.31 1.79 14.22
CA PHE A 227 5.72 2.18 15.50
C PHE A 227 6.29 1.33 16.64
N VAL A 228 6.89 2.02 17.62
CA VAL A 228 7.41 1.38 18.83
C VAL A 228 6.24 1.17 19.80
N GLY A 229 5.49 0.09 19.63
CA GLY A 229 4.31 -0.24 20.41
C GLY A 229 3.90 -1.69 20.21
N ASP A 230 2.62 -1.95 20.31
CA ASP A 230 2.02 -3.28 20.27
C ASP A 230 1.71 -3.79 18.84
N THR A 231 1.84 -2.96 17.80
CA THR A 231 1.39 -3.31 16.45
C THR A 231 2.49 -3.42 15.39
N GLY A 232 3.65 -2.81 15.56
CA GLY A 232 4.74 -2.85 14.58
C GLY A 232 4.37 -2.30 13.18
N VAL A 233 3.33 -1.43 13.09
CA VAL A 233 2.92 -0.85 11.80
C VAL A 233 3.84 0.29 11.38
N PRO A 234 4.07 0.50 10.06
CA PRO A 234 4.83 1.66 9.58
C PRO A 234 4.15 2.99 9.96
N VAL A 235 4.94 3.93 10.46
CA VAL A 235 4.52 5.30 10.80
C VAL A 235 5.20 6.35 9.92
N GLY A 236 5.92 5.92 8.92
CA GLY A 236 6.60 6.75 7.94
C GLY A 236 7.56 5.92 7.12
N HIS A 237 8.08 6.53 6.09
CA HIS A 237 8.98 5.90 5.14
C HIS A 237 10.05 6.88 4.68
N PHE A 238 11.11 6.37 4.08
CA PHE A 238 12.11 7.17 3.38
C PHE A 238 12.54 6.47 2.10
N ALA A 239 12.82 7.23 1.07
CA ALA A 239 13.27 6.73 -0.22
C ALA A 239 14.45 7.59 -0.76
N PRO A 240 15.47 6.93 -1.36
CA PRO A 240 15.58 5.49 -1.54
C PRO A 240 16.07 4.77 -0.27
N TYR A 241 15.86 3.46 -0.15
CA TYR A 241 16.68 2.62 0.73
C TYR A 241 18.01 2.37 0.03
N GLU A 242 19.09 2.86 0.62
CA GLU A 242 20.42 2.82 -0.01
C GLU A 242 20.98 1.40 -0.04
N LEU A 243 21.08 0.84 -1.23
CA LEU A 243 21.60 -0.50 -1.51
C LEU A 243 22.79 -0.39 -2.47
N SER A 244 23.69 -1.38 -2.45
CA SER A 244 24.70 -1.51 -3.51
C SER A 244 24.02 -1.81 -4.86
N GLU A 245 24.68 -1.49 -5.97
CA GLU A 245 24.17 -1.77 -7.31
C GLU A 245 23.83 -3.26 -7.51
N GLU A 246 24.66 -4.16 -6.95
CA GLU A 246 24.44 -5.60 -7.00
C GLU A 246 23.16 -6.03 -6.29
N ILE A 247 22.92 -5.50 -5.07
CA ILE A 247 21.72 -5.81 -4.30
C ILE A 247 20.48 -5.16 -4.96
N LEU A 248 20.60 -3.95 -5.48
CA LEU A 248 19.51 -3.29 -6.19
C LEU A 248 19.10 -4.10 -7.44
N GLN A 249 20.05 -4.65 -8.16
CA GLN A 249 19.77 -5.55 -9.28
C GLN A 249 19.09 -6.85 -8.81
N ASP A 250 19.52 -7.43 -7.69
CA ASP A 250 18.87 -8.62 -7.12
C ASP A 250 17.42 -8.31 -6.68
N VAL A 251 17.16 -7.14 -6.08
CA VAL A 251 15.78 -6.68 -5.77
C VAL A 251 14.93 -6.60 -7.03
N TYR A 252 15.47 -6.01 -8.11
CA TYR A 252 14.77 -5.92 -9.39
C TYR A 252 14.45 -7.30 -9.94
N ASP A 253 15.45 -8.20 -10.01
CA ASP A 253 15.31 -9.54 -10.55
C ASP A 253 14.30 -10.40 -9.75
N GLN A 254 14.35 -10.33 -8.41
CA GLN A 254 13.40 -11.05 -7.56
C GLN A 254 11.99 -10.47 -7.70
N THR A 255 11.85 -9.15 -7.82
CA THR A 255 10.56 -8.50 -8.07
C THR A 255 9.99 -8.95 -9.41
N GLU A 256 10.79 -8.93 -10.49
CA GLU A 256 10.34 -9.34 -11.81
C GLU A 256 9.89 -10.81 -11.83
N LYS A 257 10.66 -11.71 -11.20
CA LYS A 257 10.28 -13.12 -11.05
C LYS A 257 8.99 -13.29 -10.28
N ALA A 258 8.84 -12.57 -9.16
CA ALA A 258 7.65 -12.66 -8.32
C ALA A 258 6.41 -12.11 -9.02
N VAL A 259 6.51 -10.99 -9.72
CA VAL A 259 5.44 -10.42 -10.56
C VAL A 259 4.97 -11.42 -11.60
N LYS A 260 5.90 -12.05 -12.33
CA LYS A 260 5.59 -13.10 -13.33
C LYS A 260 4.95 -14.34 -12.67
N ALA A 261 5.50 -14.78 -11.53
CA ALA A 261 4.97 -15.92 -10.79
C ALA A 261 3.53 -15.72 -10.32
N MET A 262 3.22 -14.51 -9.86
CA MET A 262 1.88 -14.12 -9.38
C MET A 262 0.93 -13.68 -10.50
N LYS A 263 1.42 -13.56 -11.74
CA LYS A 263 0.67 -13.04 -12.90
C LYS A 263 0.15 -11.61 -12.68
N LEU A 264 0.85 -10.81 -11.88
CA LEU A 264 0.50 -9.42 -11.68
C LEU A 264 0.75 -8.63 -12.96
N ASP A 265 -0.22 -7.82 -13.35
CA ASP A 265 -0.12 -6.90 -14.49
C ASP A 265 -1.04 -5.69 -14.32
N ASN A 266 -0.72 -4.60 -15.00
CA ASN A 266 -1.48 -3.35 -15.03
C ASN A 266 -1.81 -2.82 -13.61
N CYS A 267 -0.87 -2.89 -12.68
CA CYS A 267 -1.09 -2.45 -11.30
C CYS A 267 0.19 -1.91 -10.66
N ALA A 268 -0.01 -1.06 -9.66
CA ALA A 268 1.00 -0.72 -8.68
C ALA A 268 1.34 -1.92 -7.79
N ILE A 269 2.52 -1.93 -7.25
CA ILE A 269 3.05 -3.01 -6.41
C ILE A 269 3.63 -2.42 -5.14
N ASN A 270 3.30 -3.04 -4.00
CA ASN A 270 3.98 -2.88 -2.73
C ASN A 270 4.62 -4.21 -2.36
N ALA A 271 5.93 -4.24 -2.19
CA ALA A 271 6.69 -5.44 -1.91
C ALA A 271 7.48 -5.27 -0.61
N ASP A 272 7.57 -6.36 0.17
CA ASP A 272 8.36 -6.43 1.39
C ASP A 272 9.50 -7.46 1.22
N PHE A 273 10.69 -7.06 1.62
CA PHE A 273 11.93 -7.82 1.47
C PHE A 273 12.69 -7.97 2.77
N ILE A 274 13.50 -9.02 2.85
CA ILE A 274 14.60 -9.11 3.81
C ILE A 274 15.91 -9.32 3.04
N MET A 275 16.93 -8.54 3.37
CA MET A 275 18.29 -8.75 2.92
C MET A 275 19.06 -9.58 3.93
N LYS A 276 19.65 -10.68 3.48
CA LYS A 276 20.54 -11.55 4.26
C LYS A 276 21.68 -12.03 3.37
N ASP A 277 22.91 -11.93 3.87
CA ASP A 277 24.12 -12.42 3.17
C ASP A 277 24.23 -11.88 1.72
N ASN A 278 23.94 -10.59 1.52
CA ASN A 278 23.90 -9.91 0.22
C ASN A 278 22.90 -10.52 -0.78
N GLN A 279 21.86 -11.16 -0.31
CA GLN A 279 20.76 -11.69 -1.11
C GLN A 279 19.44 -11.18 -0.59
N THR A 280 18.50 -10.88 -1.49
CA THR A 280 17.17 -10.41 -1.13
C THR A 280 16.16 -11.56 -1.15
N TYR A 281 15.32 -11.62 -0.13
CA TYR A 281 14.25 -12.58 0.02
C TYR A 281 12.92 -11.85 -0.05
N VAL A 282 12.04 -12.26 -0.96
CA VAL A 282 10.70 -11.69 -1.07
C VAL A 282 9.83 -12.25 0.04
N LEU A 283 9.29 -11.38 0.90
CA LEU A 283 8.35 -11.77 1.94
C LEU A 283 6.92 -11.80 1.42
N GLU A 284 6.47 -10.68 0.86
CA GLU A 284 5.11 -10.47 0.40
C GLU A 284 5.06 -9.44 -0.73
N ILE A 285 4.13 -9.59 -1.68
CA ILE A 285 3.83 -8.59 -2.70
C ILE A 285 2.33 -8.38 -2.78
N GLY A 286 1.91 -7.12 -2.61
CA GLY A 286 0.54 -6.66 -2.85
C GLY A 286 0.38 -6.05 -4.24
N GLY A 287 -0.73 -6.33 -4.92
CA GLY A 287 -1.09 -5.76 -6.25
C GLY A 287 -1.75 -4.39 -6.12
N ARG A 288 -1.15 -3.47 -5.37
CA ARG A 288 -1.63 -2.10 -5.15
C ARG A 288 -0.48 -1.22 -4.62
N SER A 289 -0.63 0.10 -4.68
CA SER A 289 0.34 1.03 -4.07
C SER A 289 0.36 0.92 -2.54
N GLY A 290 1.50 1.17 -1.94
CA GLY A 290 1.65 1.22 -0.49
C GLY A 290 0.78 2.31 0.16
N ALA A 291 0.58 2.19 1.48
CA ALA A 291 -0.08 3.19 2.32
C ALA A 291 0.95 4.19 2.90
N THR A 292 0.52 5.04 3.83
CA THR A 292 1.41 5.86 4.66
C THR A 292 2.38 6.73 3.84
N CYS A 293 1.85 7.44 2.84
CA CYS A 293 2.57 8.37 1.94
C CYS A 293 3.52 7.71 0.92
N LEU A 294 3.52 6.39 0.75
CA LEU A 294 4.43 5.74 -0.20
C LEU A 294 4.21 6.17 -1.65
N ALA A 295 2.97 6.44 -2.07
CA ALA A 295 2.71 6.94 -3.42
C ALA A 295 3.25 8.37 -3.62
N GLU A 296 3.16 9.20 -2.61
CA GLU A 296 3.75 10.55 -2.58
C GLU A 296 5.28 10.48 -2.67
N LEU A 297 5.90 9.54 -1.92
CA LEU A 297 7.34 9.35 -1.96
C LEU A 297 7.83 8.94 -3.35
N VAL A 298 7.13 8.02 -4.04
CA VAL A 298 7.42 7.65 -5.43
C VAL A 298 7.30 8.88 -6.33
N SER A 299 6.24 9.68 -6.14
CA SER A 299 5.99 10.89 -6.93
C SER A 299 7.13 11.90 -6.80
N ILE A 300 7.59 12.15 -5.58
CA ILE A 300 8.69 13.08 -5.31
C ILE A 300 10.01 12.53 -5.89
N TYR A 301 10.27 11.23 -5.67
CA TYR A 301 11.53 10.61 -6.08
C TYR A 301 11.74 10.73 -7.59
N TYR A 302 10.73 10.34 -8.38
CA TYR A 302 10.84 10.35 -9.84
C TYR A 302 10.37 11.67 -10.50
N GLY A 303 9.67 12.54 -9.75
CA GLY A 303 9.20 13.83 -10.25
C GLY A 303 7.99 13.77 -11.18
N TYR A 304 7.16 12.74 -11.06
CA TYR A 304 5.85 12.62 -11.70
C TYR A 304 4.77 12.28 -10.65
N ASP A 305 3.50 12.49 -10.97
CA ASP A 305 2.40 12.11 -10.06
C ASP A 305 2.08 10.61 -10.19
N TYR A 306 2.38 9.83 -9.14
CA TYR A 306 2.18 8.38 -9.17
C TYR A 306 0.71 7.99 -9.16
N TYR A 307 -0.16 8.77 -8.49
CA TYR A 307 -1.61 8.55 -8.56
C TYR A 307 -2.14 8.75 -9.98
N GLU A 308 -1.63 9.73 -10.73
CA GLU A 308 -1.95 9.90 -12.14
C GLU A 308 -1.61 8.63 -12.95
N LYS A 309 -0.43 8.04 -12.73
CA LYS A 309 -0.01 6.82 -13.43
C LYS A 309 -0.89 5.61 -13.10
N ILE A 310 -1.28 5.47 -11.84
CA ILE A 310 -2.24 4.45 -11.38
C ILE A 310 -3.60 4.63 -12.07
N ILE A 311 -4.09 5.84 -12.16
CA ILE A 311 -5.37 6.17 -12.81
C ILE A 311 -5.31 5.92 -14.32
N GLN A 312 -4.26 6.38 -15.00
CA GLN A 312 -4.04 6.15 -16.43
C GLN A 312 -4.09 4.65 -16.75
N ALA A 313 -3.34 3.84 -16.01
CA ALA A 313 -3.34 2.39 -16.21
C ALA A 313 -4.74 1.77 -16.00
N ALA A 314 -5.46 2.17 -14.94
CA ALA A 314 -6.80 1.66 -14.65
C ALA A 314 -7.83 2.05 -15.72
N LEU A 315 -7.62 3.15 -16.44
CA LEU A 315 -8.45 3.61 -17.56
C LEU A 315 -8.01 3.09 -18.93
N GLY A 316 -7.02 2.18 -18.96
CA GLY A 316 -6.50 1.60 -20.19
C GLY A 316 -5.60 2.54 -20.99
N GLU A 317 -5.15 3.65 -20.40
CA GLU A 317 -4.14 4.55 -20.98
C GLU A 317 -2.75 4.02 -20.66
N THR A 318 -1.78 4.29 -21.54
CA THR A 318 -0.39 3.86 -21.31
C THR A 318 0.34 4.87 -20.43
N PRO A 319 0.63 4.56 -19.16
CA PRO A 319 1.39 5.47 -18.31
C PRO A 319 2.87 5.43 -18.68
N GLU A 320 3.53 6.58 -18.61
CA GLU A 320 4.98 6.70 -18.76
C GLU A 320 5.64 6.89 -17.39
N PHE A 321 6.78 6.22 -17.17
CA PHE A 321 7.52 6.24 -15.91
C PHE A 321 8.97 6.71 -16.16
N PRO A 322 9.20 8.01 -16.40
CA PRO A 322 10.56 8.55 -16.56
C PRO A 322 11.36 8.39 -15.28
N GLN A 323 12.66 8.02 -15.39
CA GLN A 323 13.57 7.81 -14.27
C GLN A 323 14.79 8.74 -14.35
N ASP A 324 14.61 9.92 -14.91
CA ASP A 324 15.65 10.95 -15.05
C ASP A 324 15.85 11.79 -13.80
N LYS A 325 14.98 11.63 -12.81
CA LYS A 325 15.07 12.26 -11.48
C LYS A 325 15.22 11.22 -10.39
N ALA A 326 15.88 11.62 -9.32
CA ALA A 326 16.07 10.82 -8.12
C ALA A 326 16.18 11.77 -6.92
N VAL A 327 15.04 12.24 -6.40
CA VAL A 327 14.99 13.19 -5.28
C VAL A 327 14.73 12.44 -3.98
N PRO A 328 15.75 12.26 -3.12
CA PRO A 328 15.57 11.61 -1.82
C PRO A 328 14.52 12.32 -0.99
N ASN A 329 13.72 11.55 -0.26
CA ASN A 329 12.61 12.08 0.49
C ASN A 329 12.26 11.18 1.69
N ALA A 330 11.50 11.74 2.63
CA ALA A 330 11.06 11.01 3.81
C ALA A 330 9.69 11.52 4.27
N SER A 331 8.94 10.66 4.94
CA SER A 331 7.63 11.00 5.50
C SER A 331 7.47 10.44 6.91
N LYS A 332 6.64 11.09 7.72
CA LYS A 332 6.23 10.56 9.02
C LYS A 332 4.82 11.02 9.38
N LEU A 333 4.07 10.11 10.01
CA LEU A 333 2.72 10.39 10.48
C LEU A 333 2.75 11.25 11.74
N LEU A 334 1.78 12.15 11.84
CA LEU A 334 1.41 12.85 13.07
C LEU A 334 0.39 11.99 13.82
N MET A 335 0.61 11.77 15.12
CA MET A 335 -0.12 10.77 15.90
C MET A 335 -0.50 11.32 17.27
N SER A 336 -1.59 10.77 17.87
CA SER A 336 -1.94 11.00 19.28
C SER A 336 -1.48 9.84 20.15
N ASP A 337 -0.99 10.15 21.34
CA ASP A 337 -0.65 9.17 22.40
C ASP A 337 -1.87 8.75 23.24
N ARG A 338 -3.06 9.39 23.00
CA ARG A 338 -4.31 9.18 23.73
C ARG A 338 -5.54 9.40 22.87
N ASP A 339 -6.68 8.87 23.32
CA ASP A 339 -7.99 9.27 22.81
C ASP A 339 -8.33 10.66 23.36
N GLY A 340 -9.05 11.49 22.59
CA GLY A 340 -9.45 12.80 23.05
C GLY A 340 -9.95 13.71 21.95
N ILE A 341 -10.07 15.00 22.28
CA ILE A 341 -10.47 16.09 21.37
C ILE A 341 -9.25 16.95 21.09
N ILE A 342 -8.99 17.25 19.81
CA ILE A 342 -7.93 18.18 19.45
C ILE A 342 -8.29 19.58 19.95
N ARG A 343 -7.44 20.16 20.81
CA ARG A 343 -7.61 21.52 21.34
C ARG A 343 -6.85 22.57 20.54
N SER A 344 -5.67 22.18 20.05
CA SER A 344 -4.90 23.03 19.15
C SER A 344 -4.01 22.20 18.24
N MET A 345 -3.77 22.71 17.05
CA MET A 345 -2.77 22.23 16.10
C MET A 345 -2.11 23.44 15.46
N SER A 346 -0.78 23.42 15.37
CA SER A 346 -0.03 24.45 14.65
C SER A 346 1.19 23.84 13.97
N ASP A 347 1.49 24.38 12.81
CA ASP A 347 2.76 24.23 12.12
C ASP A 347 3.54 25.53 12.31
N ASN A 348 4.62 25.48 13.08
CA ASN A 348 5.48 26.62 13.39
C ASN A 348 6.79 26.57 12.60
N ASN A 349 6.86 25.76 11.55
CA ASN A 349 8.02 25.68 10.68
C ASN A 349 8.21 27.00 9.92
N GLU A 350 9.44 27.48 9.86
CA GLU A 350 9.81 28.51 8.91
C GLU A 350 9.73 27.97 7.47
N LYS A 351 9.60 28.90 6.51
CA LYS A 351 9.55 28.50 5.09
C LYS A 351 10.85 27.80 4.71
N ASN A 352 10.73 26.52 4.33
CA ASN A 352 11.83 25.67 3.90
C ASN A 352 11.37 24.85 2.68
N ASP A 353 12.04 25.01 1.54
CA ASP A 353 11.68 24.34 0.28
C ASP A 353 11.90 22.81 0.33
N ASN A 354 12.61 22.32 1.35
CA ASN A 354 12.78 20.91 1.63
C ASN A 354 11.63 20.30 2.44
N ILE A 355 10.77 21.10 3.08
CA ILE A 355 9.48 20.65 3.62
C ILE A 355 8.51 20.62 2.44
N TYR A 356 8.22 19.42 1.96
CA TYR A 356 7.34 19.24 0.80
C TYR A 356 5.88 19.45 1.18
N GLU A 357 5.45 18.85 2.31
CA GLU A 357 4.07 18.95 2.80
C GLU A 357 4.01 18.77 4.32
N VAL A 358 3.19 19.58 4.97
CA VAL A 358 2.66 19.35 6.32
C VAL A 358 1.14 19.34 6.19
N MET A 359 0.51 18.21 6.49
CA MET A 359 -0.94 18.06 6.38
C MET A 359 -1.55 17.61 7.69
N PHE A 360 -2.67 18.23 8.05
CA PHE A 360 -3.54 17.79 9.13
C PHE A 360 -4.83 17.19 8.54
N ASP A 361 -5.14 15.94 8.89
CA ASP A 361 -6.32 15.24 8.43
C ASP A 361 -7.58 15.61 9.24
N TYR A 362 -7.41 16.26 10.38
CA TYR A 362 -8.44 16.68 11.34
C TYR A 362 -8.41 18.18 11.57
N ARG A 363 -9.47 18.68 12.20
CA ARG A 363 -9.61 20.07 12.64
C ARG A 363 -9.66 20.16 14.17
N VAL A 364 -9.35 21.33 14.70
CA VAL A 364 -9.56 21.64 16.12
C VAL A 364 -11.03 21.41 16.48
N GLY A 365 -11.28 20.71 17.58
CA GLY A 365 -12.60 20.29 18.05
C GLY A 365 -13.01 18.89 17.63
N GLU A 366 -12.29 18.23 16.72
CA GLU A 366 -12.60 16.85 16.32
C GLU A 366 -11.98 15.82 17.26
N ALA A 367 -12.64 14.68 17.37
CA ALA A 367 -12.20 13.55 18.19
C ALA A 367 -11.17 12.71 17.44
N VAL A 368 -10.08 12.37 18.13
CA VAL A 368 -9.03 11.46 17.62
C VAL A 368 -8.85 10.29 18.56
N LYS A 369 -8.29 9.23 18.04
CA LYS A 369 -7.92 8.04 18.80
C LYS A 369 -6.42 7.96 19.00
N LYS A 370 -6.02 7.35 20.13
CA LYS A 370 -4.65 6.91 20.32
C LYS A 370 -4.19 6.10 19.10
N PHE A 371 -2.97 6.35 18.66
CA PHE A 371 -2.43 5.64 17.52
C PHE A 371 -2.21 4.15 17.84
N HIS A 372 -2.75 3.28 17.00
CA HIS A 372 -2.53 1.84 16.98
C HIS A 372 -2.37 1.31 15.54
N VAL A 373 -3.02 1.96 14.59
CA VAL A 373 -3.00 1.58 13.16
C VAL A 373 -2.96 2.83 12.30
N GLY A 374 -2.44 2.73 11.09
CA GLY A 374 -2.25 3.86 10.19
C GLY A 374 -3.45 4.81 10.03
N PRO A 375 -4.71 4.33 9.92
CA PRO A 375 -5.88 5.21 9.88
C PRO A 375 -6.13 6.06 11.13
N ASN A 376 -5.45 5.80 12.26
CA ASN A 376 -5.52 6.66 13.47
C ASN A 376 -4.54 7.85 13.41
N ARG A 377 -3.90 8.09 12.27
CA ARG A 377 -3.04 9.26 12.10
C ARG A 377 -3.84 10.56 12.23
N ILE A 378 -3.20 11.61 12.69
CA ILE A 378 -3.76 12.98 12.72
C ILE A 378 -3.38 13.75 11.46
N GLY A 379 -2.30 13.37 10.84
CA GLY A 379 -1.74 13.99 9.65
C GLY A 379 -0.41 13.37 9.27
N HIS A 380 0.36 14.09 8.48
CA HIS A 380 1.71 13.67 8.10
C HIS A 380 2.62 14.85 7.76
N VAL A 381 3.91 14.59 7.76
CA VAL A 381 4.95 15.48 7.23
C VAL A 381 5.69 14.73 6.14
N ILE A 382 5.94 15.39 5.02
CA ILE A 382 6.78 14.89 3.93
C ILE A 382 7.90 15.90 3.67
N THR A 383 9.11 15.42 3.56
CA THR A 383 10.30 16.22 3.26
C THR A 383 11.08 15.65 2.11
N LYS A 384 11.92 16.45 1.49
CA LYS A 384 12.83 16.08 0.41
C LYS A 384 14.21 16.72 0.64
N GLY A 385 15.21 16.26 -0.09
CA GLY A 385 16.55 16.85 -0.02
C GLY A 385 17.40 16.44 -1.21
N SER A 386 18.58 17.01 -1.32
CA SER A 386 19.60 16.61 -2.29
C SER A 386 20.23 15.26 -1.93
N THR A 387 20.13 14.86 -0.67
CA THR A 387 20.56 13.58 -0.11
C THR A 387 19.50 13.04 0.83
N LEU A 388 19.48 11.73 1.06
CA LEU A 388 18.59 11.11 2.04
C LEU A 388 18.83 11.68 3.45
N LYS A 389 20.09 11.92 3.81
CA LYS A 389 20.45 12.52 5.09
C LYS A 389 19.81 13.91 5.26
N GLU A 390 19.84 14.75 4.24
CA GLU A 390 19.20 16.07 4.28
C GLU A 390 17.69 15.95 4.44
N ALA A 391 17.03 15.08 3.64
CA ALA A 391 15.60 14.85 3.73
C ALA A 391 15.16 14.38 5.13
N THR A 392 15.88 13.41 5.72
CA THR A 392 15.57 12.87 7.06
C THR A 392 15.87 13.87 8.17
N GLN A 393 16.94 14.65 8.09
CA GLN A 393 17.22 15.72 9.07
C GLN A 393 16.15 16.81 9.02
N THR A 394 15.75 17.24 7.80
CA THR A 394 14.65 18.20 7.64
C THR A 394 13.35 17.67 8.25
N LEU A 395 13.06 16.36 8.07
CA LEU A 395 11.89 15.73 8.68
C LEU A 395 11.91 15.80 10.21
N GLU A 396 13.04 15.46 10.82
CA GLU A 396 13.20 15.51 12.28
C GLU A 396 13.05 16.94 12.84
N GLU A 397 13.57 17.93 12.13
CA GLU A 397 13.45 19.34 12.50
C GLU A 397 12.01 19.83 12.32
N ALA A 398 11.36 19.50 11.19
CA ALA A 398 9.98 19.88 10.93
C ALA A 398 9.02 19.33 11.98
N LEU A 399 9.21 18.08 12.38
CA LEU A 399 8.37 17.44 13.41
C LEU A 399 8.46 18.12 14.79
N LYS A 400 9.61 18.72 15.15
CA LYS A 400 9.78 19.45 16.44
C LYS A 400 9.00 20.75 16.48
N ASN A 401 8.70 21.33 15.32
CA ASN A 401 7.99 22.60 15.19
C ASN A 401 6.47 22.41 14.98
N ILE A 402 5.98 21.17 15.02
CA ILE A 402 4.56 20.88 14.96
C ILE A 402 4.04 20.60 16.37
N GLU A 403 3.01 21.35 16.76
CA GLU A 403 2.37 21.19 18.04
C GLU A 403 0.93 20.67 17.86
N ILE A 404 0.60 19.60 18.58
CA ILE A 404 -0.74 19.02 18.62
C ILE A 404 -1.11 18.76 20.07
N ARG A 405 -2.19 19.37 20.54
CA ARG A 405 -2.71 19.18 21.89
C ARG A 405 -4.04 18.44 21.85
N VAL A 406 -4.09 17.28 22.48
CA VAL A 406 -5.27 16.43 22.62
C VAL A 406 -5.63 16.31 24.10
N GLU A 407 -6.91 16.55 24.42
CA GLU A 407 -7.47 16.45 25.78
C GLU A 407 -8.74 15.61 25.81
#